data_f1bb05d25b050dde6ec4b43451934e1e
#
_entry.id   f1bb05d25b050dde6ec4b43451934e1e
#
_cell.length_a   1.000
_cell.length_b   1.000
_cell.length_c   1.000
_cell.angle_alpha   90.00
_cell.angle_beta   90.00
_cell.angle_gamma   90.00
#
_symmetry.space_group_name_H-M   'P 1'
#
loop_
_entity.id
_entity.type
_entity.pdbx_description
1 polymer ?
#
loop_
_entity_poly.entity_id
_entity_poly.type
_entity_poly.pdbx_seq_one_letter_code
_entity_poly.pdbx_strand_id
1 'polypeptide(L)'
;MPKGYIIVRVDVKDPEAYARYAAATADAVKKFGARPLVRGGKHEALEGTARARNVVMEFDSFEQARAYYYSPEYQAARQHRIGAADGEFVLVEGA
;
A
#
# COMPACT_ATOMS: atom_id res chain seq x y z
N MET A 1 -17.30 14.65 0.45
CA MET A 1 -16.74 13.80 -0.63
C MET A 1 -16.08 12.56 -0.03
N PRO A 2 -16.39 11.36 -0.51
CA PRO A 2 -15.75 10.15 0.01
C PRO A 2 -14.25 10.15 -0.24
N LYS A 3 -13.51 9.62 0.72
CA LYS A 3 -12.08 9.40 0.59
C LYS A 3 -11.82 8.16 -0.27
N GLY A 4 -10.57 7.98 -0.69
CA GLY A 4 -10.13 6.75 -1.35
C GLY A 4 -9.12 6.03 -0.49
N TYR A 5 -9.11 4.70 -0.57
CA TYR A 5 -8.20 3.90 0.23
C TYR A 5 -7.53 2.84 -0.61
N ILE A 6 -6.26 2.60 -0.31
CA ILE A 6 -5.57 1.40 -0.80
C ILE A 6 -5.31 0.54 0.42
N ILE A 7 -5.86 -0.67 0.39
CA ILE A 7 -5.72 -1.65 1.47
C ILE A 7 -4.75 -2.72 0.99
N VAL A 8 -3.69 -2.93 1.76
CA VAL A 8 -2.60 -3.83 1.40
C VAL A 8 -2.46 -4.91 2.46
N ARG A 9 -2.38 -6.15 2.02
CA ARG A 9 -2.09 -7.28 2.89
C ARG A 9 -0.99 -8.09 2.24
N VAL A 10 0.17 -8.19 2.89
CA VAL A 10 1.33 -8.86 2.29
C VAL A 10 2.06 -9.76 3.27
N ASP A 11 2.70 -10.79 2.71
CA ASP A 11 3.71 -11.59 3.40
C ASP A 11 5.04 -11.28 2.71
N VAL A 12 5.97 -10.70 3.46
CA VAL A 12 7.26 -10.26 2.92
C VAL A 12 8.22 -11.45 2.90
N LYS A 13 8.76 -11.77 1.73
CA LYS A 13 9.73 -12.85 1.53
C LYS A 13 11.15 -12.33 1.54
N ASP A 14 11.38 -11.13 1.01
CA ASP A 14 12.69 -10.49 0.95
C ASP A 14 12.60 -9.12 1.64
N PRO A 15 12.94 -9.05 2.93
CA PRO A 15 12.82 -7.79 3.68
C PRO A 15 13.67 -6.65 3.14
N GLU A 16 14.85 -6.95 2.58
CA GLU A 16 15.71 -5.89 2.03
C GLU A 16 15.08 -5.26 0.78
N ALA A 17 14.58 -6.10 -0.14
CA ALA A 17 13.90 -5.60 -1.33
C ALA A 17 12.63 -4.85 -0.97
N TYR A 18 11.88 -5.34 0.02
CA TYR A 18 10.67 -4.66 0.47
C TYR A 18 10.99 -3.30 1.09
N ALA A 19 12.09 -3.19 1.84
CA ALA A 19 12.54 -1.91 2.40
C ALA A 19 12.89 -0.91 1.29
N ARG A 20 13.53 -1.39 0.21
CA ARG A 20 13.81 -0.54 -0.95
C ARG A 20 12.52 -0.06 -1.61
N TYR A 21 11.54 -0.95 -1.73
CA TYR A 21 10.22 -0.58 -2.23
C TYR A 21 9.58 0.50 -1.37
N ALA A 22 9.55 0.30 -0.06
CA ALA A 22 8.93 1.26 0.85
C ALA A 22 9.61 2.64 0.76
N ALA A 23 10.93 2.67 0.72
CA ALA A 23 11.68 3.92 0.57
C ALA A 23 11.38 4.59 -0.78
N ALA A 24 11.27 3.80 -1.85
CA ALA A 24 11.04 4.33 -3.20
C ALA A 24 9.62 4.89 -3.38
N THR A 25 8.66 4.55 -2.52
CA THR A 25 7.30 5.10 -2.60
C THR A 25 7.21 6.54 -2.10
N ALA A 26 8.23 7.04 -1.41
CA ALA A 26 8.16 8.35 -0.74
C ALA A 26 7.76 9.50 -1.68
N ASP A 27 8.29 9.54 -2.89
CA ASP A 27 7.96 10.60 -3.84
C ASP A 27 6.50 10.53 -4.27
N ALA A 28 5.98 9.34 -4.55
CA ALA A 28 4.58 9.16 -4.93
C ALA A 28 3.65 9.48 -3.75
N VAL A 29 4.01 9.07 -2.54
CA VAL A 29 3.25 9.38 -1.33
C VAL A 29 3.09 10.90 -1.18
N LYS A 30 4.19 11.63 -1.32
CA LYS A 30 4.17 13.08 -1.20
C LYS A 30 3.37 13.73 -2.33
N LYS A 31 3.58 13.28 -3.56
CA LYS A 31 2.95 13.88 -4.75
C LYS A 31 1.42 13.73 -4.71
N PHE A 32 0.93 12.59 -4.26
CA PHE A 32 -0.51 12.28 -4.29
C PHE A 32 -1.20 12.44 -2.94
N GLY A 33 -0.48 12.91 -1.93
CA GLY A 33 -1.07 13.18 -0.63
C GLY A 33 -1.55 11.95 0.11
N ALA A 34 -0.84 10.83 -0.06
CA ALA A 34 -1.19 9.60 0.64
C ALA A 34 -0.94 9.73 2.14
N ARG A 35 -1.90 9.29 2.94
CA ARG A 35 -1.79 9.32 4.40
C ARG A 35 -1.84 7.90 4.94
N PRO A 36 -0.75 7.36 5.50
CA PRO A 36 -0.78 6.02 6.08
C PRO A 36 -1.57 6.04 7.39
N LEU A 37 -2.67 5.27 7.42
CA LEU A 37 -3.49 5.13 8.62
C LEU A 37 -3.10 3.87 9.41
N VAL A 38 -2.69 2.82 8.69
CA VAL A 38 -2.17 1.57 9.26
C VAL A 38 -0.93 1.21 8.45
N ARG A 39 0.14 0.90 9.14
CA ARG A 39 1.41 0.60 8.46
C ARG A 39 2.17 -0.49 9.21
N GLY A 40 1.65 -1.73 9.10
CA GLY A 40 2.32 -2.89 9.65
C GLY A 40 2.27 -2.98 11.16
N GLY A 41 1.21 -2.44 11.78
CA GLY A 41 1.07 -2.49 13.23
C GLY A 41 0.62 -3.86 13.74
N LYS A 42 0.48 -3.92 15.06
CA LYS A 42 0.00 -5.12 15.75
C LYS A 42 -1.37 -5.53 15.19
N HIS A 43 -1.56 -6.81 14.96
CA HIS A 43 -2.79 -7.33 14.36
C HIS A 43 -3.13 -8.70 14.90
N GLU A 44 -4.36 -9.13 14.65
CA GLU A 44 -4.87 -10.44 15.05
C GLU A 44 -5.87 -10.93 14.01
N ALA A 45 -5.75 -12.16 13.57
CA ALA A 45 -6.73 -12.77 12.68
C ALA A 45 -7.97 -13.12 13.49
N LEU A 46 -9.10 -12.50 13.15
CA LEU A 46 -10.36 -12.80 13.83
C LEU A 46 -11.09 -13.97 13.17
N GLU A 47 -11.01 -14.03 11.85
CA GLU A 47 -11.58 -15.13 11.06
C GLU A 47 -10.69 -15.33 9.84
N GLY A 48 -10.51 -16.58 9.45
CA GLY A 48 -9.70 -16.91 8.29
C GLY A 48 -8.20 -16.76 8.55
N THR A 49 -7.44 -16.62 7.48
CA THR A 49 -5.98 -16.48 7.53
C THR A 49 -5.61 -15.03 7.33
N ALA A 50 -4.82 -14.47 8.26
CA ALA A 50 -4.28 -13.13 8.12
C ALA A 50 -2.88 -13.21 7.48
N ARG A 51 -2.51 -12.14 6.77
CA ARG A 51 -1.14 -11.97 6.33
C ARG A 51 -0.34 -11.21 7.38
N ALA A 52 0.97 -11.31 7.30
CA ALA A 52 1.86 -10.78 8.34
C ALA A 52 1.85 -9.26 8.41
N ARG A 53 1.64 -8.57 7.28
CA ARG A 53 1.70 -7.10 7.25
C ARG A 53 0.45 -6.53 6.60
N ASN A 54 -0.17 -5.58 7.29
CA ASN A 54 -1.38 -4.91 6.83
C ASN A 54 -1.12 -3.41 6.77
N VAL A 55 -1.53 -2.77 5.65
CA VAL A 55 -1.32 -1.35 5.43
C VAL A 55 -2.62 -0.75 4.91
N VAL A 56 -2.98 0.42 5.40
CA VAL A 56 -4.11 1.19 4.88
C VAL A 56 -3.62 2.59 4.59
N MET A 57 -3.76 3.01 3.34
CA MET A 57 -3.39 4.35 2.90
C MET A 57 -4.66 5.10 2.53
N GLU A 58 -4.79 6.33 3.02
CA GLU A 58 -5.93 7.19 2.72
C GLU A 58 -5.53 8.28 1.73
N PHE A 59 -6.44 8.59 0.80
CA PHE A 59 -6.28 9.65 -0.19
C PHE A 59 -7.53 10.51 -0.17
N ASP A 60 -7.46 11.71 -0.74
CA ASP A 60 -8.59 12.64 -0.76
C ASP A 60 -9.79 12.08 -1.54
N SER A 61 -9.55 11.20 -2.52
CA SER A 61 -10.60 10.60 -3.32
C SER A 61 -10.16 9.25 -3.87
N PHE A 62 -11.13 8.48 -4.34
CA PHE A 62 -10.86 7.23 -5.07
C PHE A 62 -9.96 7.49 -6.29
N GLU A 63 -10.27 8.55 -7.05
CA GLU A 63 -9.52 8.91 -8.25
C GLU A 63 -8.07 9.27 -7.93
N GLN A 64 -7.86 9.95 -6.81
CA GLN A 64 -6.50 10.30 -6.36
C GLN A 64 -5.71 9.05 -5.97
N ALA A 65 -6.35 8.13 -5.25
CA ALA A 65 -5.72 6.85 -4.88
C ALA A 65 -5.37 6.03 -6.12
N ARG A 66 -6.28 6.02 -7.10
CA ARG A 66 -6.05 5.31 -8.36
C ARG A 66 -4.89 5.93 -9.13
N ALA A 67 -4.84 7.26 -9.19
CA ALA A 67 -3.76 7.98 -9.86
C ALA A 67 -2.40 7.68 -9.20
N TYR A 68 -2.38 7.57 -7.88
CA TYR A 68 -1.17 7.19 -7.14
C TYR A 68 -0.65 5.82 -7.62
N TYR A 69 -1.52 4.82 -7.64
CA TYR A 69 -1.09 3.46 -7.99
C TYR A 69 -0.56 3.38 -9.43
N TYR A 70 -1.22 4.04 -10.37
CA TYR A 70 -0.83 3.98 -11.77
C TYR A 70 0.21 5.04 -12.16
N SER A 71 0.69 5.84 -11.21
CA SER A 71 1.71 6.85 -11.50
C SER A 71 3.05 6.22 -11.88
N PRO A 72 3.84 6.89 -12.73
CA PRO A 72 5.20 6.41 -13.03
C PRO A 72 6.05 6.26 -11.77
N GLU A 73 5.90 7.16 -10.81
CA GLU A 73 6.64 7.13 -9.56
C GLU A 73 6.34 5.86 -8.75
N TYR A 74 5.06 5.53 -8.59
CA TYR A 74 4.69 4.33 -7.86
C TYR A 74 5.09 3.07 -8.63
N GLN A 75 4.86 3.03 -9.93
CA GLN A 75 5.18 1.85 -10.74
C GLN A 75 6.68 1.57 -10.75
N ALA A 76 7.51 2.61 -10.71
CA ALA A 76 8.96 2.44 -10.57
C ALA A 76 9.31 1.81 -9.22
N ALA A 77 8.69 2.31 -8.13
CA ALA A 77 8.89 1.75 -6.79
C ALA A 77 8.45 0.28 -6.73
N ARG A 78 7.33 -0.03 -7.37
CA ARG A 78 6.75 -1.37 -7.40
C ARG A 78 7.73 -2.43 -7.93
N GLN A 79 8.65 -2.06 -8.81
CA GLN A 79 9.63 -3.01 -9.35
C GLN A 79 10.47 -3.65 -8.25
N HIS A 80 10.77 -2.92 -7.17
CA HIS A 80 11.50 -3.47 -6.03
C HIS A 80 10.71 -4.51 -5.26
N ARG A 81 9.38 -4.45 -5.31
CA ARG A 81 8.51 -5.35 -4.56
C ARG A 81 8.19 -6.64 -5.32
N ILE A 82 8.24 -6.63 -6.64
CA ILE A 82 7.91 -7.80 -7.45
C ILE A 82 8.86 -8.95 -7.07
N GLY A 83 8.27 -10.08 -6.65
CA GLY A 83 9.03 -11.24 -6.19
C GLY A 83 9.48 -11.14 -4.73
N ALA A 84 9.34 -9.99 -4.08
CA ALA A 84 9.78 -9.79 -2.69
C ALA A 84 8.66 -10.00 -1.68
N ALA A 85 7.40 -9.97 -2.11
CA ALA A 85 6.24 -10.15 -1.25
C ALA A 85 5.07 -10.69 -2.03
N ASP A 86 4.25 -11.50 -1.37
CA ASP A 86 2.98 -11.97 -1.91
C ASP A 86 1.85 -11.28 -1.17
N GLY A 87 0.79 -10.90 -1.88
CA GLY A 87 -0.31 -10.29 -1.20
C GLY A 87 -1.35 -9.69 -2.12
N GLU A 88 -2.26 -8.94 -1.51
CA GLU A 88 -3.37 -8.31 -2.19
C GLU A 88 -3.32 -6.80 -1.97
N PHE A 89 -3.59 -6.07 -3.04
CA PHE A 89 -3.72 -4.62 -3.04
C PHE A 89 -5.12 -4.30 -3.55
N VAL A 90 -5.92 -3.62 -2.75
CA VAL A 90 -7.31 -3.30 -3.10
C VAL A 90 -7.51 -1.80 -3.03
N LEU A 91 -8.09 -1.25 -4.08
CA LEU A 91 -8.49 0.16 -4.15
C LEU A 91 -9.99 0.23 -3.87
N VAL A 92 -10.38 1.02 -2.88
CA VAL A 92 -11.80 1.09 -2.49
C VAL A 92 -12.16 2.52 -2.08
N GLU A 93 -13.39 2.91 -2.42
CA GLU A 93 -13.92 4.22 -2.02
C GLU A 93 -14.48 4.13 -0.60
N GLY A 94 -14.26 5.19 0.17
CA GLY A 94 -14.78 5.28 1.52
C GLY A 94 -16.28 5.55 1.55
N ALA A 95 -16.86 5.37 2.72
CA ALA A 95 -18.29 5.59 2.95
C ALA A 95 -18.69 7.08 2.87
#